data_6d0a90271453116f136c0eb644c486fe
#
_entry.id   6d0a90271453116f136c0eb644c486fe
#
_cell.length_a   1.000
_cell.length_b   1.000
_cell.length_c   1.000
_cell.angle_alpha   90.00
_cell.angle_beta   90.00
_cell.angle_gamma   90.00
#
_symmetry.space_group_name_H-M   'P 1'
#
loop_
_entity.id
_entity.type
_entity.pdbx_description
1 polymer ?
#
loop_
_entity_poly.entity_id
_entity_poly.type
_entity_poly.pdbx_seq_one_letter_code
_entity_poly.pdbx_strand_id
1 'polypeptide(L)'
;MAKKQIKRKKKATLKPEAVPPKDFLDMIAPAAVKFNTDSYILGGAYHCTLALRGYPTSTEGLALLRHLGEKSGVTLRIYTRQVTPTEENAILHNATNKSRMERGNTNDMKQSITAEANLQDVAALITTMHRNREPLVHCAVFIELSARDSDSLRTFRDDVTAELTRSKLNADRVLLRQREGFLASNPAGSNVFGSLYERVLPASSVANLFPFNYSGKNDPNGFYVGRDRYGSNIIVDLDRRAEDKTTASVLILGNSGQGKSYLLKLLLCNILESGKSALCLDPEHELIDLCANLGGCFADLMSGQYIINPLEPKLWDTDGEDDPEAPAAFRQRTRLSQHISFLKDFFRAYKDFSDRHIDTIELMLERLYRKWGLNNHTDFQSMRPDDFPVLSDLYDVIEDAYQHYDREENPLYPRELLQEVLLGLHSMCRGAESKFFNGHTNITSSRFLVFGVKGLLQASRNVKDAMLFNVLSYLSDKLLTEGNTVATLDELYIWLSNVTTIEYIRNTLKRVRKKESALILASQNLEDFDVDGIRELTRPLFAIPTHQFLFNAGSVDKRFYMDNLQLEESEFELIRYPQRGVCLYKCGNERYLLEVHAPPHKAELFGKAGGR
;
A
#
# COMPACT_ATOMS: atom_id res chain seq x y z
N MET A 1 -67.51 -1.97 -63.59
CA MET A 1 -66.91 -2.25 -62.27
C MET A 1 -65.61 -2.98 -62.50
N ALA A 2 -64.44 -2.32 -62.46
CA ALA A 2 -63.13 -2.90 -62.68
C ALA A 2 -62.35 -2.86 -61.39
N LYS A 3 -62.05 -4.02 -60.83
CA LYS A 3 -61.21 -4.17 -59.61
C LYS A 3 -59.72 -3.99 -59.97
N LYS A 4 -59.13 -2.88 -59.50
CA LYS A 4 -57.68 -2.69 -59.55
C LYS A 4 -56.99 -3.62 -58.54
N GLN A 5 -56.18 -4.59 -59.01
CA GLN A 5 -55.28 -5.37 -58.20
C GLN A 5 -54.01 -4.55 -57.87
N ILE A 6 -53.75 -4.32 -56.60
CA ILE A 6 -52.53 -3.68 -56.10
C ILE A 6 -51.48 -4.78 -55.96
N LYS A 7 -50.44 -4.79 -56.83
CA LYS A 7 -49.25 -5.64 -56.68
C LYS A 7 -48.40 -5.15 -55.53
N ARG A 8 -48.33 -5.91 -54.42
CA ARG A 8 -47.36 -5.72 -53.36
C ARG A 8 -45.96 -6.06 -53.89
N LYS A 9 -45.07 -5.06 -54.00
CA LYS A 9 -43.64 -5.26 -54.21
C LYS A 9 -43.03 -5.98 -52.98
N LYS A 10 -42.46 -7.15 -53.15
CA LYS A 10 -41.61 -7.83 -52.14
C LYS A 10 -40.43 -6.92 -51.85
N LYS A 11 -40.24 -6.54 -50.58
CA LYS A 11 -39.01 -5.91 -50.09
C LYS A 11 -37.90 -6.93 -50.23
N ALA A 12 -36.87 -6.63 -51.02
CA ALA A 12 -35.60 -7.40 -51.07
C ALA A 12 -34.96 -7.27 -49.69
N THR A 13 -34.75 -8.39 -49.01
CA THR A 13 -33.91 -8.51 -47.85
C THR A 13 -32.47 -8.31 -48.29
N LEU A 14 -31.91 -7.14 -48.05
CA LEU A 14 -30.47 -6.87 -48.12
C LEU A 14 -29.79 -7.84 -47.17
N LYS A 15 -28.92 -8.74 -47.68
CA LYS A 15 -27.99 -9.51 -46.86
C LYS A 15 -27.11 -8.47 -46.14
N PRO A 16 -26.80 -8.65 -44.85
CA PRO A 16 -25.83 -7.80 -44.19
C PRO A 16 -24.48 -7.98 -44.89
N GLU A 17 -23.96 -6.93 -45.51
CA GLU A 17 -22.60 -6.89 -46.00
C GLU A 17 -21.65 -7.16 -44.81
N ALA A 18 -20.71 -8.11 -45.02
CA ALA A 18 -19.66 -8.36 -44.02
C ALA A 18 -18.87 -7.08 -43.84
N VAL A 19 -18.93 -6.51 -42.60
CA VAL A 19 -18.14 -5.34 -42.25
C VAL A 19 -16.68 -5.70 -42.40
N PRO A 20 -15.90 -5.00 -43.25
CA PRO A 20 -14.49 -5.29 -43.42
C PRO A 20 -13.78 -5.14 -42.04
N PRO A 21 -12.69 -5.91 -41.81
CA PRO A 21 -11.91 -5.75 -40.58
C PRO A 21 -11.45 -4.28 -40.47
N LYS A 22 -11.70 -3.65 -39.32
CA LYS A 22 -11.31 -2.26 -39.06
C LYS A 22 -9.80 -2.13 -39.13
N ASP A 23 -9.32 -1.26 -40.02
CA ASP A 23 -7.92 -0.84 -40.07
C ASP A 23 -7.58 -0.04 -38.79
N PHE A 24 -6.28 0.08 -38.47
CA PHE A 24 -5.79 0.91 -37.35
C PHE A 24 -6.31 2.35 -37.46
N LEU A 25 -6.33 2.93 -38.65
CA LEU A 25 -6.90 4.26 -38.91
C LEU A 25 -8.40 4.35 -38.60
N ASP A 26 -9.16 3.30 -38.92
CA ASP A 26 -10.59 3.22 -38.59
C ASP A 26 -10.84 3.13 -37.09
N MET A 27 -9.88 2.60 -36.35
CA MET A 27 -9.97 2.50 -34.88
C MET A 27 -9.72 3.83 -34.19
N ILE A 28 -8.80 4.66 -34.71
CA ILE A 28 -8.43 5.93 -34.11
C ILE A 28 -9.16 7.14 -34.72
N ALA A 29 -9.70 7.00 -35.93
CA ALA A 29 -10.46 8.08 -36.59
C ALA A 29 -11.84 8.24 -35.94
N PRO A 30 -12.26 9.47 -35.62
CA PRO A 30 -13.59 9.71 -35.12
C PRO A 30 -14.64 9.41 -36.19
N ALA A 31 -15.76 8.79 -35.79
CA ALA A 31 -16.86 8.44 -36.69
C ALA A 31 -17.50 9.67 -37.38
N ALA A 32 -17.48 10.83 -36.74
CA ALA A 32 -17.98 12.07 -37.28
C ALA A 32 -17.28 13.27 -36.63
N VAL A 33 -17.07 14.33 -37.42
CA VAL A 33 -16.57 15.63 -36.94
C VAL A 33 -17.50 16.70 -37.44
N LYS A 34 -18.05 17.56 -36.54
CA LYS A 34 -18.91 18.68 -36.87
C LYS A 34 -18.50 19.91 -36.11
N PHE A 35 -18.17 20.98 -36.80
CA PHE A 35 -17.81 22.27 -36.18
C PHE A 35 -19.03 23.20 -36.11
N ASN A 36 -19.27 23.75 -34.92
CA ASN A 36 -20.26 24.77 -34.63
C ASN A 36 -19.56 26.10 -34.31
N THR A 37 -20.33 27.15 -33.97
CA THR A 37 -19.81 28.48 -33.65
C THR A 37 -18.86 28.51 -32.46
N ASP A 38 -19.20 27.81 -31.38
CA ASP A 38 -18.50 27.83 -30.08
C ASP A 38 -18.05 26.44 -29.56
N SER A 39 -18.28 25.42 -30.36
CA SER A 39 -18.05 24.02 -30.00
C SER A 39 -17.84 23.17 -31.25
N TYR A 40 -17.40 21.91 -31.05
CA TYR A 40 -17.39 20.91 -32.10
C TYR A 40 -17.75 19.52 -31.50
N ILE A 41 -18.20 18.64 -32.40
CA ILE A 41 -18.56 17.26 -32.03
C ILE A 41 -17.51 16.35 -32.65
N LEU A 42 -16.97 15.46 -31.83
CA LEU A 42 -15.96 14.48 -32.24
C LEU A 42 -16.37 13.10 -31.70
N GLY A 43 -16.71 12.18 -32.60
CA GLY A 43 -17.03 10.80 -32.23
C GLY A 43 -18.21 10.63 -31.27
N GLY A 44 -19.10 11.64 -31.13
CA GLY A 44 -20.26 11.61 -30.24
C GLY A 44 -20.07 12.40 -28.93
N ALA A 45 -18.87 12.91 -28.64
CA ALA A 45 -18.62 13.85 -27.55
C ALA A 45 -18.62 15.30 -28.04
N TYR A 46 -19.00 16.22 -27.15
CA TYR A 46 -18.99 17.66 -27.40
C TYR A 46 -17.69 18.26 -26.87
N HIS A 47 -17.06 19.09 -27.67
CA HIS A 47 -15.78 19.73 -27.37
C HIS A 47 -15.83 21.23 -27.59
N CYS A 48 -15.02 21.98 -26.87
CA CYS A 48 -14.71 23.36 -27.18
C CYS A 48 -13.27 23.69 -26.83
N THR A 49 -12.66 24.62 -27.57
CA THR A 49 -11.32 25.11 -27.30
C THR A 49 -11.37 26.52 -26.77
N LEU A 50 -10.64 26.77 -25.70
CA LEU A 50 -10.34 28.09 -25.14
C LEU A 50 -8.86 28.41 -25.39
N ALA A 51 -8.53 29.70 -25.54
CA ALA A 51 -7.16 30.16 -25.69
C ALA A 51 -6.83 31.15 -24.56
N LEU A 52 -5.74 30.94 -23.83
CA LEU A 52 -5.28 31.91 -22.83
C LEU A 52 -4.80 33.19 -23.49
N ARG A 53 -5.33 34.32 -23.01
CA ARG A 53 -5.00 35.65 -23.52
C ARG A 53 -4.37 36.58 -22.48
N GLY A 54 -4.88 36.48 -21.24
CA GLY A 54 -4.42 37.31 -20.12
C GLY A 54 -3.69 36.50 -19.07
N TYR A 55 -2.56 37.02 -18.63
CA TYR A 55 -1.75 36.44 -17.55
C TYR A 55 -1.61 37.46 -16.42
N PRO A 56 -1.49 37.05 -15.16
CA PRO A 56 -1.26 37.96 -14.05
C PRO A 56 0.11 38.63 -14.17
N THR A 57 0.21 39.87 -13.71
CA THR A 57 1.49 40.59 -13.63
C THR A 57 2.41 40.02 -12.56
N SER A 58 1.84 39.51 -11.49
CA SER A 58 2.53 38.79 -10.41
C SER A 58 1.62 37.71 -9.82
N THR A 59 2.23 36.66 -9.33
CA THR A 59 1.50 35.56 -8.66
C THR A 59 2.34 34.97 -7.54
N GLU A 60 1.70 34.69 -6.41
CA GLU A 60 2.29 33.91 -5.33
C GLU A 60 2.09 32.40 -5.57
N GLY A 61 1.13 32.05 -6.45
CA GLY A 61 0.84 30.67 -6.80
C GLY A 61 1.90 30.05 -7.70
N LEU A 62 2.23 28.81 -7.45
CA LEU A 62 3.07 27.96 -8.30
C LEU A 62 2.21 26.96 -9.07
N ALA A 63 2.69 26.55 -10.26
CA ALA A 63 2.02 25.56 -11.11
C ALA A 63 0.55 25.95 -11.42
N LEU A 64 0.36 27.11 -12.03
CA LEU A 64 -0.95 27.78 -12.21
C LEU A 64 -1.99 26.92 -12.96
N LEU A 65 -1.58 26.04 -13.88
CA LEU A 65 -2.46 25.17 -14.65
C LEU A 65 -2.60 23.78 -14.06
N ARG A 66 -2.02 23.53 -12.88
CA ARG A 66 -2.01 22.23 -12.25
C ARG A 66 -3.42 21.66 -12.03
N HIS A 67 -4.31 22.45 -11.47
CA HIS A 67 -5.69 22.01 -11.21
C HIS A 67 -6.48 21.68 -12.48
N LEU A 68 -6.17 22.35 -13.59
CA LEU A 68 -6.77 22.04 -14.88
C LEU A 68 -6.24 20.72 -15.44
N GLY A 69 -4.93 20.44 -15.24
CA GLY A 69 -4.30 19.18 -15.64
C GLY A 69 -4.87 17.95 -14.90
N GLU A 70 -5.50 18.14 -13.74
CA GLU A 70 -6.16 17.09 -12.95
C GLU A 70 -7.58 16.75 -13.42
N LYS A 71 -8.23 17.67 -14.13
CA LYS A 71 -9.65 17.51 -14.48
C LYS A 71 -9.84 16.56 -15.65
N SER A 72 -10.71 15.56 -15.46
CA SER A 72 -11.16 14.71 -16.55
C SER A 72 -11.87 15.54 -17.61
N GLY A 73 -11.57 15.29 -18.87
CA GLY A 73 -12.14 16.04 -20.00
C GLY A 73 -11.43 17.35 -20.32
N VAL A 74 -10.30 17.66 -19.69
CA VAL A 74 -9.42 18.79 -20.02
C VAL A 74 -8.19 18.29 -20.76
N THR A 75 -7.90 18.90 -21.91
CA THR A 75 -6.63 18.72 -22.63
C THR A 75 -5.92 20.06 -22.71
N LEU A 76 -4.68 20.12 -22.22
CA LEU A 76 -3.85 21.32 -22.25
C LEU A 76 -2.79 21.19 -23.34
N ARG A 77 -2.62 22.26 -24.12
CA ARG A 77 -1.55 22.41 -25.10
C ARG A 77 -0.79 23.71 -24.87
N ILE A 78 0.49 23.59 -24.63
CA ILE A 78 1.40 24.72 -24.43
C ILE A 78 2.40 24.72 -25.55
N TYR A 79 2.36 25.74 -26.39
CA TYR A 79 3.30 25.95 -27.47
C TYR A 79 4.31 27.00 -27.04
N THR A 80 5.58 26.69 -27.17
CA THR A 80 6.68 27.61 -26.88
C THR A 80 7.60 27.73 -28.06
N ARG A 81 8.07 28.95 -28.31
CA ARG A 81 9.18 29.20 -29.24
C ARG A 81 10.13 30.22 -28.65
N GLN A 82 11.40 30.06 -28.96
CA GLN A 82 12.44 30.95 -28.48
C GLN A 82 12.26 32.35 -29.11
N VAL A 83 12.48 33.39 -28.31
CA VAL A 83 12.60 34.77 -28.79
C VAL A 83 14.06 34.99 -29.24
N THR A 84 14.25 35.49 -30.45
CA THR A 84 15.59 35.80 -30.95
C THR A 84 16.13 37.06 -30.26
N PRO A 85 17.46 37.25 -30.14
CA PRO A 85 18.03 38.45 -29.52
C PRO A 85 17.58 39.76 -30.19
N THR A 86 17.34 39.73 -31.48
CA THR A 86 16.85 40.90 -32.25
C THR A 86 15.38 41.20 -31.88
N GLU A 87 14.54 40.18 -31.78
CA GLU A 87 13.15 40.33 -31.35
C GLU A 87 13.09 40.80 -29.89
N GLU A 88 13.92 40.24 -29.00
CA GLU A 88 14.01 40.62 -27.58
C GLU A 88 14.28 42.12 -27.42
N ASN A 89 15.30 42.62 -28.09
CA ASN A 89 15.63 44.05 -28.07
C ASN A 89 14.47 44.91 -28.59
N ALA A 90 13.81 44.50 -29.68
CA ALA A 90 12.64 45.21 -30.21
C ALA A 90 11.46 45.21 -29.25
N ILE A 91 11.16 44.07 -28.57
CA ILE A 91 10.09 43.95 -27.61
C ILE A 91 10.32 44.85 -26.41
N LEU A 92 11.52 44.82 -25.82
CA LEU A 92 11.89 45.61 -24.65
C LEU A 92 11.88 47.10 -24.96
N HIS A 93 12.39 47.48 -26.12
CA HIS A 93 12.41 48.87 -26.58
C HIS A 93 10.95 49.38 -26.80
N ASN A 94 10.10 48.58 -27.45
CA ASN A 94 8.71 48.97 -27.69
C ASN A 94 7.91 49.05 -26.37
N ALA A 95 8.09 48.11 -25.43
CA ALA A 95 7.47 48.16 -24.11
C ALA A 95 7.85 49.44 -23.34
N THR A 96 9.15 49.77 -23.33
CA THR A 96 9.66 50.95 -22.65
C THR A 96 9.14 52.25 -23.29
N ASN A 97 9.11 52.30 -24.61
CA ASN A 97 8.61 53.51 -25.34
C ASN A 97 7.08 53.67 -25.15
N LYS A 98 6.31 52.59 -25.20
CA LYS A 98 4.87 52.63 -24.97
C LYS A 98 4.55 53.17 -23.57
N SER A 99 5.20 52.66 -22.55
CA SER A 99 4.98 53.11 -21.16
C SER A 99 5.39 54.57 -20.96
N ARG A 100 6.46 55.03 -21.64
CA ARG A 100 6.87 56.47 -21.63
C ARG A 100 5.86 57.37 -22.34
N MET A 101 5.31 56.93 -23.48
CA MET A 101 4.31 57.72 -24.23
C MET A 101 2.99 57.80 -23.45
N GLU A 102 2.54 56.73 -22.83
CA GLU A 102 1.35 56.70 -21.99
C GLU A 102 1.46 57.63 -20.79
N ARG A 103 2.65 57.73 -20.16
CA ARG A 103 2.94 58.67 -19.07
C ARG A 103 2.87 60.13 -19.52
N GLY A 104 3.34 60.43 -20.74
CA GLY A 104 3.44 61.80 -21.27
C GLY A 104 2.13 62.37 -21.82
N ASN A 105 1.17 61.55 -22.21
CA ASN A 105 -0.04 61.94 -22.94
C ASN A 105 -1.34 61.89 -22.13
N THR A 106 -1.30 61.60 -20.83
CA THR A 106 -2.54 61.36 -20.08
C THR A 106 -2.77 62.44 -19.02
N ASN A 107 -3.88 63.11 -19.14
CA ASN A 107 -4.41 64.06 -18.12
C ASN A 107 -5.15 63.36 -16.97
N ASP A 108 -5.33 62.02 -17.05
CA ASP A 108 -5.99 61.23 -16.03
C ASP A 108 -4.95 60.67 -15.04
N MET A 109 -5.08 61.07 -13.79
CA MET A 109 -4.20 60.70 -12.69
C MET A 109 -4.09 59.17 -12.50
N LYS A 110 -5.20 58.46 -12.70
CA LYS A 110 -5.23 56.99 -12.57
C LYS A 110 -4.43 56.30 -13.68
N GLN A 111 -4.54 56.77 -14.90
CA GLN A 111 -3.79 56.23 -16.03
C GLN A 111 -2.28 56.56 -15.90
N SER A 112 -1.93 57.77 -15.41
CA SER A 112 -0.54 58.16 -15.15
C SER A 112 0.13 57.27 -14.10
N ILE A 113 -0.57 56.96 -12.97
CA ILE A 113 -0.07 56.06 -11.93
C ILE A 113 0.12 54.65 -12.48
N THR A 114 -0.82 54.17 -13.30
CA THR A 114 -0.73 52.84 -13.92
C THR A 114 0.44 52.75 -14.91
N ALA A 115 0.67 53.80 -15.70
CA ALA A 115 1.79 53.86 -16.64
C ALA A 115 3.15 53.90 -15.91
N GLU A 116 3.22 54.56 -14.75
CA GLU A 116 4.44 54.60 -13.93
C GLU A 116 4.73 53.27 -13.29
N ALA A 117 3.74 52.58 -12.75
CA ALA A 117 3.85 51.23 -12.22
C ALA A 117 4.31 50.25 -13.31
N ASN A 118 3.70 50.29 -14.50
CA ASN A 118 4.12 49.49 -15.64
C ASN A 118 5.60 49.75 -16.07
N LEU A 119 6.05 50.98 -15.99
CA LEU A 119 7.43 51.32 -16.30
C LEU A 119 8.42 50.75 -15.27
N GLN A 120 8.05 50.78 -14.00
CA GLN A 120 8.82 50.18 -12.93
C GLN A 120 8.87 48.65 -13.09
N ASP A 121 7.75 47.99 -13.40
CA ASP A 121 7.67 46.56 -13.65
C ASP A 121 8.55 46.14 -14.84
N VAL A 122 8.52 46.91 -15.95
CA VAL A 122 9.40 46.65 -17.11
C VAL A 122 10.87 46.80 -16.73
N ALA A 123 11.21 47.83 -15.96
CA ALA A 123 12.59 48.04 -15.51
C ALA A 123 13.08 46.93 -14.57
N ALA A 124 12.24 46.48 -13.63
CA ALA A 124 12.49 45.35 -12.75
C ALA A 124 12.68 44.05 -13.55
N LEU A 125 11.82 43.80 -14.54
CA LEU A 125 11.92 42.64 -15.43
C LEU A 125 13.24 42.62 -16.18
N ILE A 126 13.61 43.74 -16.81
CA ILE A 126 14.90 43.89 -17.54
C ILE A 126 16.07 43.60 -16.59
N THR A 127 16.04 44.14 -15.38
CA THR A 127 17.09 43.96 -14.39
C THR A 127 17.22 42.49 -13.99
N THR A 128 16.08 41.81 -13.73
CA THR A 128 16.03 40.39 -13.37
C THR A 128 16.51 39.50 -14.50
N MET A 129 16.11 39.79 -15.74
CA MET A 129 16.54 39.05 -16.91
C MET A 129 18.06 39.14 -17.11
N HIS A 130 18.63 40.35 -17.01
CA HIS A 130 20.08 40.54 -17.13
C HIS A 130 20.86 39.87 -16.00
N ARG A 131 20.35 39.95 -14.75
CA ARG A 131 21.00 39.36 -13.58
C ARG A 131 21.00 37.84 -13.65
N ASN A 132 19.86 37.24 -14.02
CA ASN A 132 19.67 35.80 -14.04
C ASN A 132 19.97 35.16 -15.41
N ARG A 133 20.28 35.95 -16.43
CA ARG A 133 20.41 35.50 -17.84
C ARG A 133 19.17 34.75 -18.32
N GLU A 134 17.99 35.19 -17.91
CA GLU A 134 16.73 34.55 -18.21
C GLU A 134 16.22 34.92 -19.60
N PRO A 135 15.96 33.94 -20.50
CA PRO A 135 15.47 34.24 -21.84
C PRO A 135 13.97 34.55 -21.83
N LEU A 136 13.53 35.34 -22.82
CA LEU A 136 12.14 35.49 -23.16
C LEU A 136 11.66 34.35 -24.08
N VAL A 137 10.42 33.93 -23.89
CA VAL A 137 9.81 32.85 -24.66
C VAL A 137 8.44 33.30 -25.14
N HIS A 138 8.13 33.07 -26.42
CA HIS A 138 6.74 33.13 -26.90
C HIS A 138 6.00 31.92 -26.40
N CYS A 139 4.86 32.15 -25.75
CA CYS A 139 4.03 31.12 -25.18
C CYS A 139 2.57 31.29 -25.64
N ALA A 140 1.96 30.20 -26.12
CA ALA A 140 0.52 30.12 -26.40
C ALA A 140 -0.07 28.87 -25.69
N VAL A 141 -1.18 29.04 -25.00
CA VAL A 141 -1.83 27.97 -24.25
C VAL A 141 -3.26 27.80 -24.76
N PHE A 142 -3.59 26.59 -25.17
CA PHE A 142 -4.93 26.18 -25.58
C PHE A 142 -5.45 25.12 -24.60
N ILE A 143 -6.73 25.26 -24.26
CA ILE A 143 -7.45 24.42 -23.32
C ILE A 143 -8.64 23.82 -24.07
N GLU A 144 -8.61 22.53 -24.35
CA GLU A 144 -9.73 21.80 -24.90
C GLU A 144 -10.54 21.19 -23.77
N LEU A 145 -11.84 21.36 -23.83
CA LEU A 145 -12.81 20.77 -22.90
C LEU A 145 -13.68 19.77 -23.64
N SER A 146 -13.94 18.63 -23.03
CA SER A 146 -14.82 17.59 -23.59
C SER A 146 -15.90 17.16 -22.60
N ALA A 147 -17.12 16.96 -23.09
CA ALA A 147 -18.25 16.47 -22.30
C ALA A 147 -19.17 15.58 -23.15
N ARG A 148 -20.07 14.85 -22.51
CA ARG A 148 -20.99 13.92 -23.19
C ARG A 148 -22.08 14.62 -23.98
N ASP A 149 -22.53 15.77 -23.54
CA ASP A 149 -23.61 16.55 -24.13
C ASP A 149 -23.31 18.06 -24.11
N SER A 150 -24.09 18.83 -24.83
CA SER A 150 -23.91 20.29 -25.00
C SER A 150 -24.09 21.08 -23.69
N ASP A 151 -25.02 20.67 -22.85
CA ASP A 151 -25.35 21.42 -21.62
C ASP A 151 -24.28 21.16 -20.55
N SER A 152 -23.81 19.91 -20.44
CA SER A 152 -22.66 19.55 -19.60
C SER A 152 -21.40 20.29 -20.06
N LEU A 153 -21.15 20.42 -21.37
CA LEU A 153 -20.00 21.17 -21.89
C LEU A 153 -20.09 22.67 -21.51
N ARG A 154 -21.27 23.26 -21.57
CA ARG A 154 -21.45 24.66 -21.17
C ARG A 154 -21.15 24.89 -19.70
N THR A 155 -21.71 24.05 -18.82
CA THR A 155 -21.46 24.11 -17.37
C THR A 155 -19.97 23.94 -17.09
N PHE A 156 -19.37 22.92 -17.69
CA PHE A 156 -17.93 22.64 -17.51
C PHE A 156 -17.03 23.78 -17.98
N ARG A 157 -17.36 24.40 -19.12
CA ARG A 157 -16.64 25.58 -19.62
C ARG A 157 -16.75 26.76 -18.66
N ASP A 158 -17.95 27.00 -18.14
CA ASP A 158 -18.18 28.14 -17.23
C ASP A 158 -17.44 27.93 -15.90
N ASP A 159 -17.39 26.68 -15.38
CA ASP A 159 -16.60 26.30 -14.20
C ASP A 159 -15.09 26.52 -14.43
N VAL A 160 -14.54 26.04 -15.56
CA VAL A 160 -13.14 26.22 -15.91
C VAL A 160 -12.80 27.70 -16.10
N THR A 161 -13.69 28.46 -16.72
CA THR A 161 -13.50 29.92 -16.89
C THR A 161 -13.48 30.64 -15.54
N ALA A 162 -14.36 30.26 -14.61
CA ALA A 162 -14.37 30.82 -13.26
C ALA A 162 -13.10 30.50 -12.50
N GLU A 163 -12.57 29.29 -12.64
CA GLU A 163 -11.31 28.87 -12.01
C GLU A 163 -10.10 29.63 -12.56
N LEU A 164 -10.01 29.77 -13.90
CA LEU A 164 -8.98 30.58 -14.53
C LEU A 164 -9.03 32.03 -14.02
N THR A 165 -10.24 32.60 -13.90
CA THR A 165 -10.43 33.96 -13.40
C THR A 165 -9.95 34.11 -11.94
N ARG A 166 -10.18 33.11 -11.07
CA ARG A 166 -9.66 33.10 -9.70
C ARG A 166 -8.13 33.12 -9.68
N SER A 167 -7.50 32.44 -10.63
CA SER A 167 -6.04 32.45 -10.82
C SER A 167 -5.54 33.67 -11.59
N LYS A 168 -6.41 34.67 -11.84
CA LYS A 168 -6.11 35.89 -12.63
C LYS A 168 -5.66 35.57 -14.06
N LEU A 169 -6.04 34.42 -14.59
CA LEU A 169 -5.87 34.03 -15.99
C LEU A 169 -7.17 34.31 -16.76
N ASN A 170 -7.04 34.86 -17.95
CA ASN A 170 -8.20 35.11 -18.82
C ASN A 170 -8.08 34.26 -20.09
N ALA A 171 -9.17 33.56 -20.42
CA ALA A 171 -9.25 32.75 -21.64
C ALA A 171 -10.34 33.30 -22.57
N ASP A 172 -10.01 33.38 -23.85
CA ASP A 172 -10.94 33.70 -24.91
C ASP A 172 -11.62 32.44 -25.42
N ARG A 173 -12.92 32.54 -25.70
CA ARG A 173 -13.64 31.55 -26.50
C ARG A 173 -13.23 31.70 -27.95
N VAL A 174 -12.76 30.62 -28.56
CA VAL A 174 -12.33 30.63 -29.96
C VAL A 174 -13.58 30.57 -30.88
N LEU A 175 -14.41 31.64 -30.86
CA LEU A 175 -15.66 31.69 -31.60
C LEU A 175 -15.40 31.66 -33.10
N LEU A 176 -16.25 30.93 -33.86
CA LEU A 176 -16.19 30.77 -35.31
C LEU A 176 -14.88 30.11 -35.85
N ARG A 177 -13.95 29.79 -34.98
CA ARG A 177 -12.65 29.19 -35.30
C ARG A 177 -12.38 27.90 -34.52
N GLN A 178 -13.45 27.16 -34.20
CA GLN A 178 -13.32 25.90 -33.44
C GLN A 178 -12.58 24.81 -34.22
N ARG A 179 -12.59 24.88 -35.54
CA ARG A 179 -11.76 23.98 -36.37
C ARG A 179 -10.26 24.22 -36.13
N GLU A 180 -9.84 25.47 -36.09
CA GLU A 180 -8.44 25.82 -35.75
C GLU A 180 -8.14 25.48 -34.30
N GLY A 181 -9.13 25.65 -33.40
CA GLY A 181 -9.04 25.22 -32.00
C GLY A 181 -8.77 23.73 -31.89
N PHE A 182 -9.51 22.90 -32.60
CA PHE A 182 -9.26 21.46 -32.69
C PHE A 182 -7.86 21.14 -33.21
N LEU A 183 -7.41 21.81 -34.26
CA LEU A 183 -6.06 21.59 -34.80
C LEU A 183 -4.97 22.01 -33.81
N ALA A 184 -5.18 23.08 -33.03
CA ALA A 184 -4.25 23.53 -32.01
C ALA A 184 -4.24 22.61 -30.77
N SER A 185 -5.33 21.92 -30.48
CA SER A 185 -5.44 21.01 -29.32
C SER A 185 -5.04 19.57 -29.63
N ASN A 186 -4.97 19.19 -30.92
CA ASN A 186 -4.64 17.85 -31.35
C ASN A 186 -3.18 17.48 -30.98
N PRO A 187 -2.90 16.22 -30.55
CA PRO A 187 -1.53 15.76 -30.26
C PRO A 187 -0.49 15.98 -31.35
N ALA A 188 -0.91 15.82 -32.63
CA ALA A 188 -0.06 16.07 -33.78
C ALA A 188 -0.21 17.50 -34.34
N GLY A 189 -0.91 18.39 -33.63
CA GLY A 189 -1.23 19.75 -34.06
C GLY A 189 -0.07 20.74 -33.91
N SER A 190 -0.34 21.96 -34.37
CA SER A 190 0.57 23.11 -34.27
C SER A 190 -0.21 24.36 -33.88
N ASN A 191 0.48 25.40 -33.45
CA ASN A 191 -0.16 26.69 -33.18
C ASN A 191 -0.60 27.34 -34.51
N VAL A 192 -1.78 26.98 -34.98
CA VAL A 192 -2.39 27.50 -36.22
C VAL A 192 -2.87 28.96 -36.11
N PHE A 193 -2.92 29.51 -34.88
CA PHE A 193 -3.32 30.88 -34.62
C PHE A 193 -2.13 31.85 -34.72
N GLY A 194 -0.90 31.36 -34.78
CA GLY A 194 0.31 32.14 -34.81
C GLY A 194 0.40 33.11 -33.63
N SER A 195 0.78 34.37 -33.92
CA SER A 195 0.97 35.38 -32.89
C SER A 195 -0.30 35.89 -32.19
N LEU A 196 -1.51 35.50 -32.66
CA LEU A 196 -2.77 36.01 -32.10
C LEU A 196 -2.91 35.74 -30.61
N TYR A 197 -2.58 34.51 -30.18
CA TYR A 197 -2.63 34.08 -28.79
C TYR A 197 -1.24 33.89 -28.15
N GLU A 198 -0.15 34.17 -28.88
CA GLU A 198 1.17 34.17 -28.28
C GLU A 198 1.34 35.36 -27.34
N ARG A 199 1.97 35.10 -26.21
CA ARG A 199 2.45 36.11 -25.26
C ARG A 199 3.94 35.89 -25.01
N VAL A 200 4.65 36.98 -24.93
CA VAL A 200 6.07 36.94 -24.57
C VAL A 200 6.17 36.98 -23.06
N LEU A 201 6.74 35.94 -22.51
CA LEU A 201 6.88 35.74 -21.06
C LEU A 201 8.32 35.34 -20.72
N PRO A 202 8.82 35.68 -19.52
CA PRO A 202 10.05 35.12 -19.00
C PRO A 202 9.95 33.58 -18.91
N ALA A 203 11.06 32.88 -19.09
CA ALA A 203 11.08 31.41 -19.04
C ALA A 203 10.58 30.86 -17.71
N SER A 204 10.89 31.51 -16.57
CA SER A 204 10.38 31.17 -15.26
C SER A 204 8.85 31.26 -15.17
N SER A 205 8.26 32.29 -15.80
CA SER A 205 6.80 32.44 -15.85
C SER A 205 6.14 31.36 -16.69
N VAL A 206 6.75 30.93 -17.80
CA VAL A 206 6.27 29.80 -18.58
C VAL A 206 6.41 28.49 -17.78
N ALA A 207 7.51 28.29 -17.07
CA ALA A 207 7.69 27.14 -16.18
C ALA A 207 6.63 27.11 -15.05
N ASN A 208 6.18 28.28 -14.56
CA ASN A 208 5.14 28.37 -13.55
C ASN A 208 3.72 28.03 -14.07
N LEU A 209 3.53 27.91 -15.38
CA LEU A 209 2.28 27.36 -15.94
C LEU A 209 2.16 25.84 -15.77
N PHE A 210 3.19 25.18 -15.28
CA PHE A 210 3.37 23.73 -15.14
C PHE A 210 2.06 22.98 -14.87
N PRO A 211 1.54 22.21 -15.85
CA PRO A 211 0.24 21.55 -15.73
C PRO A 211 0.32 20.12 -15.21
N PHE A 212 1.54 19.63 -15.00
CA PHE A 212 1.74 18.23 -14.68
C PHE A 212 1.59 17.96 -13.19
N ASN A 213 0.84 16.92 -12.87
CA ASN A 213 0.58 16.46 -11.50
C ASN A 213 1.05 15.04 -11.24
N TYR A 214 1.90 14.52 -12.10
CA TYR A 214 2.38 13.17 -11.90
C TYR A 214 3.25 13.11 -10.64
N SER A 215 2.71 12.50 -9.61
CA SER A 215 3.43 12.14 -8.39
C SER A 215 3.32 10.65 -8.07
N GLY A 216 2.67 9.88 -8.93
CA GLY A 216 2.44 8.46 -8.77
C GLY A 216 3.72 7.65 -8.61
N LYS A 217 3.56 6.41 -8.15
CA LYS A 217 4.64 5.43 -8.02
C LYS A 217 4.40 4.30 -9.01
N ASN A 218 5.44 3.96 -9.77
CA ASN A 218 5.35 2.88 -10.76
C ASN A 218 6.60 2.01 -10.67
N ASP A 219 6.56 1.04 -9.77
CA ASP A 219 7.61 0.02 -9.68
C ASP A 219 7.43 -1.01 -10.81
N PRO A 220 8.51 -1.42 -11.53
CA PRO A 220 8.40 -2.28 -12.73
C PRO A 220 7.70 -3.62 -12.50
N ASN A 221 7.93 -4.25 -11.34
CA ASN A 221 7.32 -5.54 -10.96
C ASN A 221 6.22 -5.36 -9.91
N GLY A 222 5.71 -4.15 -9.77
CA GLY A 222 4.76 -3.82 -8.72
C GLY A 222 3.32 -4.20 -9.06
N PHE A 223 2.51 -4.21 -8.01
CA PHE A 223 1.07 -4.38 -8.10
C PHE A 223 0.34 -3.08 -7.74
N TYR A 224 -0.78 -2.87 -8.38
CA TYR A 224 -1.62 -1.72 -8.13
C TYR A 224 -2.24 -1.78 -6.72
N VAL A 225 -2.10 -0.69 -5.97
CA VAL A 225 -2.67 -0.56 -4.61
C VAL A 225 -3.69 0.58 -4.49
N GLY A 226 -3.71 1.49 -5.46
CA GLY A 226 -4.63 2.62 -5.45
C GLY A 226 -4.13 3.79 -6.26
N ARG A 227 -4.61 4.98 -5.90
CA ARG A 227 -4.26 6.24 -6.55
C ARG A 227 -3.77 7.25 -5.54
N ASP A 228 -2.96 8.17 -6.00
CA ASP A 228 -2.63 9.34 -5.19
C ASP A 228 -3.75 10.40 -5.24
N ARG A 229 -3.60 11.47 -4.47
CA ARG A 229 -4.56 12.60 -4.44
C ARG A 229 -4.79 13.27 -5.80
N TYR A 230 -3.94 13.01 -6.78
CA TYR A 230 -4.00 13.58 -8.14
C TYR A 230 -4.54 12.59 -9.17
N GLY A 231 -4.96 11.41 -8.73
CA GLY A 231 -5.47 10.35 -9.60
C GLY A 231 -4.38 9.51 -10.28
N SER A 232 -3.09 9.76 -9.99
CA SER A 232 -2.00 8.95 -10.52
C SER A 232 -1.97 7.59 -9.85
N ASN A 233 -1.65 6.55 -10.61
CA ASN A 233 -1.60 5.19 -10.07
C ASN A 233 -0.42 5.02 -9.11
N ILE A 234 -0.65 4.27 -8.04
CA ILE A 234 0.37 3.81 -7.11
C ILE A 234 0.53 2.30 -7.31
N ILE A 235 1.65 1.94 -7.93
CA ILE A 235 2.05 0.55 -8.23
C ILE A 235 3.28 0.25 -7.39
N VAL A 236 3.19 -0.73 -6.50
CA VAL A 236 4.18 -1.02 -5.46
C VAL A 236 4.74 -2.41 -5.65
N ASP A 237 6.06 -2.52 -5.71
CA ASP A 237 6.80 -3.75 -5.56
C ASP A 237 7.35 -3.81 -4.13
N LEU A 238 6.77 -4.68 -3.30
CA LEU A 238 7.17 -4.84 -1.90
C LEU A 238 8.58 -5.43 -1.78
N ASP A 239 9.07 -6.15 -2.78
CA ASP A 239 10.37 -6.80 -2.77
C ASP A 239 11.50 -5.91 -3.30
N ARG A 240 11.17 -4.76 -3.88
CA ARG A 240 12.16 -3.82 -4.41
C ARG A 240 13.09 -3.33 -3.31
N ARG A 241 14.38 -3.59 -3.49
CA ARG A 241 15.44 -3.14 -2.57
C ARG A 241 16.13 -1.89 -3.09
N ALA A 242 16.47 -1.00 -2.16
CA ALA A 242 17.27 0.20 -2.39
C ALA A 242 18.00 0.54 -1.08
N GLU A 243 18.83 1.57 -1.10
CA GLU A 243 19.54 2.01 0.11
C GLU A 243 18.58 2.36 1.26
N ASP A 244 17.44 2.96 0.95
CA ASP A 244 16.37 3.35 1.89
C ASP A 244 15.25 2.30 2.01
N LYS A 245 15.32 1.17 1.28
CA LYS A 245 14.30 0.11 1.22
C LYS A 245 14.92 -1.24 1.54
N THR A 246 15.06 -1.51 2.83
CA THR A 246 15.85 -2.65 3.32
C THR A 246 15.06 -3.94 3.50
N THR A 247 13.73 -3.86 3.68
CA THR A 247 12.88 -5.04 3.92
C THR A 247 11.60 -4.98 3.07
N ALA A 248 10.96 -6.14 2.84
CA ALA A 248 9.63 -6.23 2.26
C ALA A 248 8.51 -6.14 3.31
N SER A 249 8.87 -5.97 4.59
CA SER A 249 7.90 -5.96 5.66
C SER A 249 7.03 -4.70 5.62
N VAL A 250 5.78 -4.87 6.01
CA VAL A 250 4.73 -3.87 5.92
C VAL A 250 4.17 -3.58 7.31
N LEU A 251 3.90 -2.31 7.59
CA LEU A 251 3.17 -1.85 8.76
C LEU A 251 1.88 -1.15 8.31
N ILE A 252 0.75 -1.54 8.89
CA ILE A 252 -0.56 -0.94 8.63
C ILE A 252 -1.12 -0.45 9.96
N LEU A 253 -1.24 0.87 10.11
CA LEU A 253 -1.77 1.49 11.33
C LEU A 253 -2.99 2.35 11.02
N GLY A 254 -3.93 2.40 11.95
CA GLY A 254 -5.07 3.31 11.92
C GLY A 254 -6.30 2.75 12.61
N ASN A 255 -7.21 3.62 12.98
CA ASN A 255 -8.43 3.29 13.70
C ASN A 255 -9.33 2.30 12.96
N SER A 256 -10.26 1.72 13.70
CA SER A 256 -11.29 0.83 13.13
C SER A 256 -12.11 1.54 12.05
N GLY A 257 -12.51 0.83 11.01
CA GLY A 257 -13.36 1.34 9.92
C GLY A 257 -12.66 2.24 8.90
N GLN A 258 -11.36 2.51 9.02
CA GLN A 258 -10.61 3.36 8.09
C GLN A 258 -10.19 2.66 6.79
N GLY A 259 -10.32 1.35 6.68
CA GLY A 259 -10.01 0.59 5.46
C GLY A 259 -8.76 -0.30 5.54
N LYS A 260 -8.22 -0.55 6.74
CA LYS A 260 -7.06 -1.44 6.95
C LYS A 260 -7.27 -2.84 6.37
N SER A 261 -8.38 -3.49 6.74
CA SER A 261 -8.71 -4.85 6.27
C SER A 261 -8.91 -4.90 4.75
N TYR A 262 -9.43 -3.82 4.14
CA TYR A 262 -9.55 -3.73 2.68
C TYR A 262 -8.17 -3.68 2.01
N LEU A 263 -7.26 -2.86 2.52
CA LEU A 263 -5.87 -2.80 2.05
C LEU A 263 -5.18 -4.15 2.27
N LEU A 264 -5.34 -4.75 3.45
CA LEU A 264 -4.74 -6.04 3.77
C LEU A 264 -5.16 -7.13 2.78
N LYS A 265 -6.46 -7.24 2.47
CA LYS A 265 -6.99 -8.16 1.47
C LYS A 265 -6.39 -7.92 0.08
N LEU A 266 -6.26 -6.65 -0.32
CA LEU A 266 -5.62 -6.28 -1.59
C LEU A 266 -4.14 -6.71 -1.63
N LEU A 267 -3.39 -6.44 -0.56
CA LEU A 267 -1.98 -6.86 -0.48
C LEU A 267 -1.83 -8.38 -0.51
N LEU A 268 -2.70 -9.13 0.17
CA LEU A 268 -2.70 -10.60 0.14
C LEU A 268 -2.97 -11.14 -1.27
N CYS A 269 -3.92 -10.57 -2.01
CA CYS A 269 -4.13 -10.92 -3.42
C CYS A 269 -2.85 -10.67 -4.25
N ASN A 270 -2.22 -9.51 -4.08
CA ASN A 270 -1.01 -9.14 -4.80
C ASN A 270 0.17 -10.09 -4.48
N ILE A 271 0.32 -10.46 -3.20
CA ILE A 271 1.36 -11.39 -2.72
C ILE A 271 1.17 -12.79 -3.34
N LEU A 272 -0.04 -13.32 -3.32
CA LEU A 272 -0.33 -14.63 -3.91
C LEU A 272 -0.16 -14.62 -5.42
N GLU A 273 -0.51 -13.53 -6.08
CA GLU A 273 -0.31 -13.30 -7.52
C GLU A 273 1.18 -13.24 -7.90
N SER A 274 2.03 -12.67 -7.01
CA SER A 274 3.49 -12.64 -7.20
C SER A 274 4.15 -14.02 -7.10
N GLY A 275 3.38 -15.06 -6.73
CA GLY A 275 3.90 -16.41 -6.57
C GLY A 275 4.34 -16.78 -5.16
N LYS A 276 4.24 -15.86 -4.20
CA LYS A 276 4.56 -16.09 -2.78
C LYS A 276 3.47 -16.86 -2.06
N SER A 277 3.84 -17.46 -0.93
CA SER A 277 2.88 -18.03 0.02
C SER A 277 2.47 -16.97 1.05
N ALA A 278 1.23 -17.08 1.54
CA ALA A 278 0.71 -16.19 2.58
C ALA A 278 0.20 -17.00 3.77
N LEU A 279 0.65 -16.64 4.96
CA LEU A 279 0.23 -17.20 6.24
C LEU A 279 -0.40 -16.09 7.07
N CYS A 280 -1.67 -16.21 7.42
CA CYS A 280 -2.39 -15.13 8.10
C CYS A 280 -2.90 -15.56 9.46
N LEU A 281 -2.83 -14.67 10.42
CA LEU A 281 -3.52 -14.76 11.69
C LEU A 281 -4.70 -13.81 11.66
N ASP A 282 -5.89 -14.37 11.84
CA ASP A 282 -7.17 -13.69 11.68
C ASP A 282 -8.03 -13.83 12.96
N PRO A 283 -7.90 -12.88 13.89
CA PRO A 283 -8.66 -12.91 15.15
C PRO A 283 -10.16 -12.66 14.98
N GLU A 284 -10.56 -11.97 13.93
CA GLU A 284 -11.96 -11.56 13.71
C GLU A 284 -12.66 -12.37 12.61
N HIS A 285 -11.99 -13.31 11.96
CA HIS A 285 -12.46 -14.09 10.81
C HIS A 285 -12.86 -13.23 9.60
N GLU A 286 -12.14 -12.14 9.38
CA GLU A 286 -12.36 -11.24 8.25
C GLU A 286 -11.84 -11.79 6.92
N LEU A 287 -10.91 -12.76 6.94
CA LEU A 287 -10.28 -13.34 5.76
C LEU A 287 -10.94 -14.63 5.27
N ILE A 288 -12.01 -15.11 5.93
CA ILE A 288 -12.64 -16.40 5.62
C ILE A 288 -13.13 -16.47 4.16
N ASP A 289 -13.83 -15.42 3.69
CA ASP A 289 -14.35 -15.38 2.32
C ASP A 289 -13.21 -15.28 1.31
N LEU A 290 -12.21 -14.43 1.56
CA LEU A 290 -11.04 -14.30 0.71
C LEU A 290 -10.27 -15.63 0.59
N CYS A 291 -10.11 -16.33 1.73
CA CYS A 291 -9.44 -17.62 1.77
C CYS A 291 -10.19 -18.65 0.92
N ALA A 292 -11.50 -18.73 1.05
CA ALA A 292 -12.34 -19.64 0.26
C ALA A 292 -12.29 -19.32 -1.24
N ASN A 293 -12.40 -18.02 -1.61
CA ASN A 293 -12.41 -17.57 -3.00
C ASN A 293 -11.07 -17.77 -3.70
N LEU A 294 -9.96 -17.77 -2.97
CA LEU A 294 -8.61 -18.02 -3.51
C LEU A 294 -8.16 -19.49 -3.38
N GLY A 295 -9.04 -20.40 -2.91
CA GLY A 295 -8.72 -21.83 -2.76
C GLY A 295 -7.69 -22.09 -1.65
N GLY A 296 -7.64 -21.23 -0.63
CA GLY A 296 -6.79 -21.38 0.54
C GLY A 296 -7.34 -22.35 1.58
N CYS A 297 -6.58 -22.55 2.65
CA CYS A 297 -6.99 -23.33 3.82
C CYS A 297 -7.28 -22.38 5.00
N PHE A 298 -8.49 -22.40 5.50
CA PHE A 298 -8.88 -21.70 6.73
C PHE A 298 -8.91 -22.69 7.89
N ALA A 299 -7.97 -22.58 8.82
CA ALA A 299 -7.82 -23.44 9.98
C ALA A 299 -8.23 -22.69 11.26
N ASP A 300 -9.46 -22.92 11.73
CA ASP A 300 -9.91 -22.38 13.02
C ASP A 300 -9.34 -23.21 14.17
N LEU A 301 -8.30 -22.69 14.81
CA LEU A 301 -7.60 -23.35 15.91
C LEU A 301 -8.45 -23.42 17.20
N MET A 302 -9.46 -22.56 17.33
CA MET A 302 -10.34 -22.56 18.50
C MET A 302 -11.50 -23.56 18.36
N SER A 303 -11.70 -24.13 17.17
CA SER A 303 -12.68 -25.21 16.95
C SER A 303 -12.28 -26.53 17.59
N GLY A 304 -10.98 -26.75 17.83
CA GLY A 304 -10.41 -28.04 18.25
C GLY A 304 -10.33 -29.09 17.14
N GLN A 305 -10.58 -28.71 15.88
CA GLN A 305 -10.42 -29.59 14.71
C GLN A 305 -9.00 -29.53 14.13
N TYR A 306 -8.35 -28.38 14.26
CA TYR A 306 -7.00 -28.15 13.76
C TYR A 306 -6.04 -28.02 14.94
N ILE A 307 -4.93 -28.72 14.85
CA ILE A 307 -3.91 -28.79 15.90
C ILE A 307 -2.55 -28.52 15.27
N ILE A 308 -1.74 -27.75 15.97
CA ILE A 308 -0.31 -27.60 15.74
C ILE A 308 0.36 -28.30 16.92
N ASN A 309 1.04 -29.43 16.67
CA ASN A 309 1.73 -30.18 17.72
C ASN A 309 2.92 -29.39 18.26
N PRO A 310 2.92 -28.95 19.51
CA PRO A 310 4.04 -28.21 20.07
C PRO A 310 5.30 -29.09 20.19
N LEU A 311 5.15 -30.44 20.31
CA LEU A 311 6.29 -31.37 20.44
C LEU A 311 6.91 -31.77 19.10
N GLU A 312 6.33 -31.38 17.97
CA GLU A 312 6.93 -31.56 16.65
C GLU A 312 8.08 -30.57 16.47
N PRO A 313 9.36 -31.06 16.32
CA PRO A 313 10.51 -30.18 16.18
C PRO A 313 10.40 -29.26 14.97
N LYS A 314 10.57 -27.97 15.20
CA LYS A 314 10.59 -26.96 14.14
C LYS A 314 11.96 -26.94 13.50
N LEU A 315 11.99 -26.68 12.20
CA LEU A 315 13.22 -26.59 11.42
C LEU A 315 13.77 -25.17 11.51
N TRP A 316 14.39 -24.85 12.63
CA TRP A 316 15.01 -23.56 12.81
C TRP A 316 16.18 -23.39 11.84
N ASP A 317 16.24 -22.22 11.19
CA ASP A 317 17.38 -21.85 10.36
C ASP A 317 18.61 -21.65 11.26
N THR A 318 19.58 -22.50 11.11
CA THR A 318 20.87 -22.40 11.79
C THR A 318 21.79 -21.48 10.99
N ASP A 319 21.70 -20.18 11.22
CA ASP A 319 22.60 -19.16 10.61
C ASP A 319 24.11 -19.43 10.79
N GLY A 320 24.51 -20.53 11.41
CA GLY A 320 25.87 -20.92 11.69
C GLY A 320 26.36 -22.19 11.01
N GLU A 321 25.50 -23.00 10.37
CA GLU A 321 25.93 -24.21 9.67
C GLU A 321 26.62 -23.91 8.33
N ASP A 322 26.28 -22.81 7.69
CA ASP A 322 26.83 -22.38 6.39
C ASP A 322 28.05 -21.44 6.52
N ASP A 323 28.45 -21.06 7.73
CA ASP A 323 29.64 -20.24 7.94
C ASP A 323 30.82 -21.12 8.30
N PRO A 324 31.75 -21.42 7.35
CA PRO A 324 32.93 -22.24 7.61
C PRO A 324 33.88 -21.63 8.65
N GLU A 325 33.76 -20.33 8.94
CA GLU A 325 34.60 -19.62 9.90
C GLU A 325 33.98 -19.56 11.31
N ALA A 326 32.70 -19.96 11.48
CA ALA A 326 32.10 -19.99 12.80
C ALA A 326 32.77 -20.98 13.74
N PRO A 327 33.05 -20.63 15.02
CA PRO A 327 33.60 -21.53 16.00
C PRO A 327 32.80 -22.84 16.15
N ALA A 328 33.47 -23.97 16.30
CA ALA A 328 32.83 -25.29 16.38
C ALA A 328 31.72 -25.40 17.44
N ALA A 329 31.80 -24.64 18.54
CA ALA A 329 30.76 -24.55 19.57
C ALA A 329 29.45 -23.94 19.05
N PHE A 330 29.48 -23.07 18.02
CA PHE A 330 28.31 -22.49 17.41
C PHE A 330 27.70 -23.33 16.27
N ARG A 331 28.53 -24.27 15.71
CA ARG A 331 28.09 -25.22 14.69
C ARG A 331 27.29 -26.39 15.28
N GLN A 332 27.39 -26.63 16.58
CA GLN A 332 26.82 -27.80 17.27
C GLN A 332 25.47 -27.53 17.97
N ARG A 333 24.79 -26.40 17.73
CA ARG A 333 23.43 -26.24 18.21
C ARG A 333 22.51 -27.14 17.37
N THR A 334 22.25 -28.29 17.94
CA THR A 334 21.41 -29.31 17.32
C THR A 334 19.96 -28.86 17.29
N ARG A 335 19.27 -29.15 16.22
CA ARG A 335 17.85 -28.81 16.01
C ARG A 335 16.97 -29.23 17.18
N LEU A 336 17.21 -30.40 17.76
CA LEU A 336 16.46 -30.87 18.93
C LEU A 336 16.70 -30.02 20.18
N SER A 337 17.93 -29.62 20.45
CA SER A 337 18.22 -28.73 21.60
C SER A 337 17.56 -27.37 21.48
N GLN A 338 17.50 -26.80 20.27
CA GLN A 338 16.80 -25.54 20.03
C GLN A 338 15.31 -25.71 20.24
N HIS A 339 14.75 -26.83 19.79
CA HIS A 339 13.34 -27.14 19.99
C HIS A 339 12.99 -27.34 21.46
N ILE A 340 13.84 -28.02 22.23
CA ILE A 340 13.66 -28.16 23.68
C ILE A 340 13.72 -26.79 24.36
N SER A 341 14.62 -25.90 23.94
CA SER A 341 14.66 -24.51 24.43
C SER A 341 13.34 -23.76 24.14
N PHE A 342 12.81 -23.90 22.93
CA PHE A 342 11.49 -23.37 22.57
C PHE A 342 10.37 -23.93 23.48
N LEU A 343 10.38 -25.24 23.75
CA LEU A 343 9.38 -25.88 24.61
C LEU A 343 9.44 -25.36 26.06
N LYS A 344 10.61 -25.04 26.57
CA LYS A 344 10.73 -24.39 27.89
C LYS A 344 9.96 -23.06 27.93
N ASP A 345 10.09 -22.25 26.89
CA ASP A 345 9.38 -20.97 26.78
C ASP A 345 7.86 -21.18 26.53
N PHE A 346 7.48 -22.21 25.77
CA PHE A 346 6.09 -22.60 25.55
C PHE A 346 5.39 -22.99 26.86
N PHE A 347 6.03 -23.81 27.70
CA PHE A 347 5.46 -24.19 28.99
C PHE A 347 5.42 -23.03 29.99
N ARG A 348 6.40 -22.12 29.96
CA ARG A 348 6.33 -20.86 30.73
C ARG A 348 5.17 -19.97 30.27
N ALA A 349 4.92 -19.89 28.97
CA ALA A 349 3.78 -19.13 28.45
C ALA A 349 2.43 -19.74 28.85
N TYR A 350 2.36 -21.07 28.92
CA TYR A 350 1.15 -21.78 29.33
C TYR A 350 0.84 -21.59 30.82
N LYS A 351 1.82 -21.71 31.69
CA LYS A 351 1.62 -21.64 33.12
C LYS A 351 2.84 -21.03 33.81
N ASP A 352 2.60 -20.35 34.91
CA ASP A 352 3.65 -19.73 35.74
C ASP A 352 4.45 -20.80 36.51
N PHE A 353 5.17 -21.62 35.75
CA PHE A 353 6.07 -22.64 36.27
C PHE A 353 7.39 -22.01 36.76
N SER A 354 7.85 -22.41 37.94
CA SER A 354 9.20 -22.04 38.41
C SER A 354 10.28 -22.68 37.55
N ASP A 355 11.51 -22.17 37.64
CA ASP A 355 12.66 -22.74 36.91
C ASP A 355 12.86 -24.24 37.22
N ARG A 356 12.62 -24.68 38.45
CA ARG A 356 12.68 -26.09 38.84
C ARG A 356 11.66 -26.97 38.10
N HIS A 357 10.44 -26.49 37.89
CA HIS A 357 9.43 -27.19 37.12
C HIS A 357 9.88 -27.31 35.66
N ILE A 358 10.39 -26.22 35.09
CA ILE A 358 10.85 -26.18 33.69
C ILE A 358 12.05 -27.10 33.48
N ASP A 359 13.01 -27.12 34.38
CA ASP A 359 14.16 -28.04 34.31
C ASP A 359 13.72 -29.51 34.43
N THR A 360 12.70 -29.80 35.26
CA THR A 360 12.11 -31.14 35.34
C THR A 360 11.41 -31.53 34.04
N ILE A 361 10.63 -30.60 33.44
CA ILE A 361 9.99 -30.81 32.14
C ILE A 361 11.05 -31.05 31.05
N GLU A 362 12.17 -30.32 31.06
CA GLU A 362 13.29 -30.53 30.13
C GLU A 362 13.82 -31.96 30.20
N LEU A 363 14.11 -32.47 31.41
CA LEU A 363 14.55 -33.85 31.60
C LEU A 363 13.52 -34.88 31.09
N MET A 364 12.23 -34.61 31.28
CA MET A 364 11.17 -35.50 30.78
C MET A 364 11.05 -35.44 29.25
N LEU A 365 11.23 -34.26 28.64
CA LEU A 365 11.30 -34.12 27.19
C LEU A 365 12.46 -34.88 26.58
N GLU A 366 13.66 -34.82 27.20
CA GLU A 366 14.82 -35.61 26.76
C GLU A 366 14.53 -37.12 26.82
N ARG A 367 13.88 -37.59 27.90
CA ARG A 367 13.44 -38.99 28.03
C ARG A 367 12.44 -39.36 26.95
N LEU A 368 11.45 -38.49 26.69
CA LEU A 368 10.41 -38.70 25.68
C LEU A 368 11.05 -38.84 24.28
N TYR A 369 11.87 -37.88 23.86
CA TYR A 369 12.51 -37.94 22.53
C TYR A 369 13.42 -39.13 22.37
N ARG A 370 14.17 -39.50 23.43
CA ARG A 370 14.99 -40.71 23.43
C ARG A 370 14.16 -41.99 23.28
N LYS A 371 12.99 -42.08 23.96
CA LYS A 371 12.05 -43.19 23.84
C LYS A 371 11.52 -43.33 22.42
N TRP A 372 11.32 -42.22 21.71
CA TRP A 372 10.89 -42.16 20.32
C TRP A 372 12.03 -42.32 19.31
N GLY A 373 13.26 -42.52 19.77
CA GLY A 373 14.46 -42.66 18.91
C GLY A 373 14.88 -41.35 18.23
N LEU A 374 14.35 -40.22 18.68
CA LEU A 374 14.66 -38.89 18.14
C LEU A 374 15.88 -38.33 18.87
N ASN A 375 16.84 -37.85 18.10
CA ASN A 375 18.10 -37.29 18.60
C ASN A 375 18.61 -36.16 17.72
N ASN A 376 19.72 -35.60 18.06
CA ASN A 376 20.31 -34.46 17.37
C ASN A 376 20.76 -34.73 15.90
N HIS A 377 20.83 -36.00 15.51
CA HIS A 377 21.20 -36.42 14.15
C HIS A 377 20.01 -36.87 13.32
N THR A 378 18.79 -36.79 13.89
CA THR A 378 17.57 -37.19 13.20
C THR A 378 17.24 -36.16 12.09
N ASP A 379 16.97 -36.64 10.88
CA ASP A 379 16.49 -35.82 9.78
C ASP A 379 14.98 -35.59 9.93
N PHE A 380 14.62 -34.51 10.59
CA PHE A 380 13.22 -34.14 10.84
C PHE A 380 12.46 -33.72 9.56
N GLN A 381 13.18 -33.39 8.45
CA GLN A 381 12.53 -32.97 7.20
C GLN A 381 11.86 -34.13 6.47
N SER A 382 12.38 -35.34 6.66
CA SER A 382 11.83 -36.55 6.03
C SER A 382 10.69 -37.19 6.81
N MET A 383 10.40 -36.74 8.03
CA MET A 383 9.40 -37.31 8.92
C MET A 383 8.02 -36.72 8.68
N ARG A 384 6.99 -37.52 8.96
CA ARG A 384 5.59 -37.08 8.91
C ARG A 384 5.13 -36.60 10.29
N PRO A 385 4.07 -35.75 10.36
CA PRO A 385 3.53 -35.30 11.65
C PRO A 385 3.21 -36.46 12.63
N ASP A 386 2.76 -37.59 12.11
CA ASP A 386 2.43 -38.78 12.93
C ASP A 386 3.66 -39.50 13.53
N ASP A 387 4.85 -39.19 13.06
CA ASP A 387 6.09 -39.79 13.55
C ASP A 387 6.63 -39.07 14.82
N PHE A 388 5.96 -38.02 15.29
CA PHE A 388 6.34 -37.24 16.47
C PHE A 388 5.45 -37.52 17.68
N PRO A 389 6.00 -37.46 18.91
CA PRO A 389 5.20 -37.58 20.12
C PRO A 389 4.20 -36.43 20.26
N VAL A 390 3.13 -36.70 21.02
CA VAL A 390 2.13 -35.69 21.38
C VAL A 390 2.16 -35.43 22.90
N LEU A 391 1.44 -34.39 23.36
CA LEU A 391 1.49 -33.99 24.78
C LEU A 391 1.02 -35.10 25.75
N SER A 392 0.11 -35.98 25.34
CA SER A 392 -0.26 -37.16 26.15
C SER A 392 0.91 -38.12 26.36
N ASP A 393 1.81 -38.27 25.36
CA ASP A 393 2.98 -39.13 25.50
C ASP A 393 4.00 -38.52 26.50
N LEU A 394 4.12 -37.20 26.53
CA LEU A 394 4.91 -36.49 27.54
C LEU A 394 4.31 -36.73 28.95
N TYR A 395 2.98 -36.58 29.05
CA TYR A 395 2.27 -36.81 30.30
C TYR A 395 2.51 -38.24 30.81
N ASP A 396 2.47 -39.24 29.93
CA ASP A 396 2.69 -40.66 30.27
C ASP A 396 4.13 -40.89 30.74
N VAL A 397 5.12 -40.25 30.15
CA VAL A 397 6.55 -40.32 30.60
C VAL A 397 6.69 -39.74 32.00
N ILE A 398 6.04 -38.61 32.29
CA ILE A 398 6.08 -37.99 33.63
C ILE A 398 5.35 -38.84 34.65
N GLU A 399 4.21 -39.39 34.27
CA GLU A 399 3.40 -40.28 35.14
C GLU A 399 4.16 -41.58 35.48
N ASP A 400 4.83 -42.19 34.49
CA ASP A 400 5.64 -43.36 34.68
C ASP A 400 6.83 -43.07 35.63
N ALA A 401 7.51 -41.93 35.44
CA ALA A 401 8.58 -41.45 36.34
C ALA A 401 8.06 -41.22 37.77
N TYR A 402 6.84 -40.70 37.93
CA TYR A 402 6.22 -40.54 39.27
C TYR A 402 5.87 -41.85 39.94
N GLN A 403 5.27 -42.81 39.18
CA GLN A 403 4.86 -44.13 39.71
C GLN A 403 6.04 -44.99 40.08
N HIS A 404 7.13 -44.94 39.33
CA HIS A 404 8.33 -45.75 39.51
C HIS A 404 9.47 -44.96 40.16
N TYR A 405 9.20 -43.84 40.82
CA TYR A 405 10.18 -42.96 41.44
C TYR A 405 11.16 -43.67 42.36
N ASP A 406 10.68 -44.60 43.19
CA ASP A 406 11.46 -45.35 44.17
C ASP A 406 12.41 -46.37 43.51
N ARG A 407 12.32 -46.59 42.21
CA ARG A 407 13.20 -47.49 41.43
C ARG A 407 14.37 -46.74 40.74
N GLU A 408 14.32 -45.41 40.71
CA GLU A 408 15.40 -44.61 40.13
C GLU A 408 16.56 -44.45 41.12
N GLU A 409 17.74 -44.79 40.68
CA GLU A 409 18.97 -44.53 41.46
C GLU A 409 19.35 -43.03 41.32
N ASN A 410 19.20 -42.25 42.40
CA ASN A 410 19.54 -40.83 42.49
C ASN A 410 18.82 -39.93 41.46
N PRO A 411 17.45 -39.81 41.51
CA PRO A 411 16.71 -38.93 40.64
C PRO A 411 17.13 -37.47 40.88
N LEU A 412 17.29 -36.69 39.79
CA LEU A 412 17.68 -35.28 39.83
C LEU A 412 16.55 -34.35 40.31
N TYR A 413 15.34 -34.87 40.52
CA TYR A 413 14.14 -34.12 40.88
C TYR A 413 13.40 -34.82 42.05
N PRO A 414 12.78 -34.10 42.98
CA PRO A 414 11.95 -34.70 44.03
C PRO A 414 10.62 -35.18 43.46
N ARG A 415 10.00 -36.17 44.13
CA ARG A 415 8.73 -36.78 43.73
C ARG A 415 7.57 -35.78 43.72
N GLU A 416 7.55 -34.89 44.69
CA GLU A 416 6.53 -33.82 44.83
C GLU A 416 6.56 -32.90 43.59
N LEU A 417 7.72 -32.62 43.03
CA LEU A 417 7.84 -31.75 41.84
C LEU A 417 7.22 -32.42 40.59
N LEU A 418 7.38 -33.72 40.43
CA LEU A 418 6.72 -34.49 39.37
C LEU A 418 5.18 -34.40 39.50
N GLN A 419 4.66 -34.53 40.75
CA GLN A 419 3.23 -34.39 41.02
C GLN A 419 2.70 -32.99 40.69
N GLU A 420 3.45 -31.93 41.01
CA GLU A 420 3.10 -30.54 40.69
C GLU A 420 3.08 -30.34 39.17
N VAL A 421 4.07 -30.87 38.44
CA VAL A 421 4.12 -30.83 36.98
C VAL A 421 2.95 -31.58 36.34
N LEU A 422 2.65 -32.80 36.81
CA LEU A 422 1.50 -33.56 36.35
C LEU A 422 0.16 -32.82 36.55
N LEU A 423 -0.04 -32.23 37.74
CA LEU A 423 -1.22 -31.43 38.03
C LEU A 423 -1.25 -30.17 37.12
N GLY A 424 -0.11 -29.55 36.90
CA GLY A 424 0.02 -28.38 36.05
C GLY A 424 -0.30 -28.62 34.58
N LEU A 425 0.11 -29.76 34.04
CA LEU A 425 -0.05 -30.12 32.64
C LEU A 425 -1.34 -30.90 32.34
N HIS A 426 -2.06 -31.35 33.36
CA HIS A 426 -3.24 -32.23 33.19
C HIS A 426 -4.26 -31.63 32.21
N SER A 427 -4.63 -30.37 32.35
CA SER A 427 -5.65 -29.75 31.49
C SER A 427 -5.24 -29.71 30.02
N MET A 428 -3.97 -29.40 29.73
CA MET A 428 -3.41 -29.32 28.38
C MET A 428 -3.25 -30.72 27.74
N CYS A 429 -2.85 -31.74 28.52
CA CYS A 429 -2.53 -33.06 27.99
C CYS A 429 -3.72 -34.00 27.92
N ARG A 430 -4.58 -34.01 28.93
CA ARG A 430 -5.69 -34.97 29.08
C ARG A 430 -7.03 -34.34 29.47
N GLY A 431 -7.04 -33.08 29.90
CA GLY A 431 -8.23 -32.34 30.35
C GLY A 431 -8.95 -31.56 29.28
N ALA A 432 -9.67 -30.52 29.69
CA ALA A 432 -10.54 -29.72 28.82
C ALA A 432 -9.81 -28.96 27.70
N GLU A 433 -8.54 -28.63 27.91
CA GLU A 433 -7.73 -27.87 26.97
C GLU A 433 -6.94 -28.75 25.98
N SER A 434 -6.98 -30.09 26.16
CA SER A 434 -6.26 -31.04 25.32
C SER A 434 -6.65 -30.94 23.83
N LYS A 435 -7.91 -30.63 23.55
CA LYS A 435 -8.43 -30.46 22.19
C LYS A 435 -7.71 -29.35 21.39
N PHE A 436 -6.99 -28.44 22.05
CA PHE A 436 -6.26 -27.34 21.40
C PHE A 436 -4.78 -27.65 21.15
N PHE A 437 -4.20 -28.55 21.93
CA PHE A 437 -2.76 -28.78 21.95
C PHE A 437 -2.33 -30.25 21.78
N ASN A 438 -3.18 -31.20 22.19
CA ASN A 438 -2.80 -32.61 22.20
C ASN A 438 -3.27 -33.34 20.94
N GLY A 439 -2.35 -33.54 20.02
CA GLY A 439 -2.58 -34.25 18.75
C GLY A 439 -1.47 -33.92 17.76
N HIS A 440 -1.42 -34.70 16.68
CA HIS A 440 -0.47 -34.46 15.60
C HIS A 440 -0.88 -33.24 14.77
N THR A 441 0.10 -32.55 14.18
CA THR A 441 -0.17 -31.42 13.29
C THR A 441 -0.98 -31.89 12.09
N ASN A 442 -2.19 -31.35 11.93
CA ASN A 442 -3.13 -31.73 10.88
C ASN A 442 -3.50 -30.56 9.95
N ILE A 443 -2.62 -29.55 9.88
CA ILE A 443 -2.80 -28.41 9.01
C ILE A 443 -2.50 -28.80 7.55
N THR A 444 -3.47 -28.58 6.67
CA THR A 444 -3.28 -28.85 5.25
C THR A 444 -2.28 -27.85 4.64
N SER A 445 -1.28 -28.36 3.94
CA SER A 445 -0.33 -27.50 3.21
C SER A 445 -1.07 -26.72 2.11
N SER A 446 -1.00 -25.40 2.17
CA SER A 446 -1.61 -24.50 1.20
C SER A 446 -0.75 -23.25 1.04
N ARG A 447 -0.68 -22.72 -0.16
CA ARG A 447 0.00 -21.44 -0.41
C ARG A 447 -0.69 -20.26 0.28
N PHE A 448 -1.97 -20.38 0.58
CA PHE A 448 -2.73 -19.41 1.35
C PHE A 448 -3.34 -20.10 2.55
N LEU A 449 -2.74 -19.90 3.71
CA LEU A 449 -3.17 -20.51 4.97
C LEU A 449 -3.59 -19.40 5.95
N VAL A 450 -4.80 -19.50 6.45
CA VAL A 450 -5.36 -18.56 7.42
C VAL A 450 -5.67 -19.30 8.71
N PHE A 451 -5.06 -18.87 9.80
CA PHE A 451 -5.38 -19.34 11.15
C PHE A 451 -6.45 -18.45 11.76
N GLY A 452 -7.66 -18.99 11.92
CA GLY A 452 -8.73 -18.38 12.69
C GLY A 452 -8.47 -18.55 14.17
N VAL A 453 -8.43 -17.46 14.91
CA VAL A 453 -8.22 -17.47 16.35
C VAL A 453 -9.32 -16.69 17.10
N LYS A 454 -10.49 -16.57 16.48
CA LYS A 454 -11.67 -15.95 17.10
C LYS A 454 -12.06 -16.72 18.35
N GLY A 455 -12.29 -16.04 19.44
CA GLY A 455 -12.53 -16.68 20.74
C GLY A 455 -11.26 -16.84 21.60
N LEU A 456 -10.06 -16.70 21.02
CA LEU A 456 -8.81 -16.73 21.78
C LEU A 456 -8.76 -15.61 22.83
N LEU A 457 -9.32 -14.44 22.52
CA LEU A 457 -9.45 -13.33 23.48
C LEU A 457 -10.35 -13.64 24.68
N GLN A 458 -11.28 -14.59 24.52
CA GLN A 458 -12.19 -15.03 25.58
C GLN A 458 -11.65 -16.25 26.34
N ALA A 459 -10.59 -16.88 25.84
CA ALA A 459 -9.94 -18.00 26.50
C ALA A 459 -9.17 -17.55 27.75
N SER A 460 -8.82 -18.51 28.63
CA SER A 460 -7.95 -18.23 29.76
C SER A 460 -6.60 -17.66 29.26
N ARG A 461 -5.98 -16.79 30.06
CA ARG A 461 -4.67 -16.21 29.73
C ARG A 461 -3.65 -17.28 29.33
N ASN A 462 -3.65 -18.39 30.06
CA ASN A 462 -2.74 -19.51 29.85
C ASN A 462 -2.89 -20.13 28.45
N VAL A 463 -4.12 -20.43 28.05
CA VAL A 463 -4.43 -20.98 26.72
C VAL A 463 -4.08 -19.98 25.64
N LYS A 464 -4.43 -18.71 25.85
CA LYS A 464 -4.14 -17.65 24.89
C LYS A 464 -2.62 -17.54 24.63
N ASP A 465 -1.84 -17.37 25.69
CA ASP A 465 -0.39 -17.11 25.56
C ASP A 465 0.33 -18.34 24.96
N ALA A 466 -0.03 -19.56 25.36
CA ALA A 466 0.53 -20.80 24.79
C ALA A 466 0.13 -20.98 23.31
N MET A 467 -1.13 -20.74 22.95
CA MET A 467 -1.60 -20.87 21.56
C MET A 467 -0.89 -19.85 20.66
N LEU A 468 -0.83 -18.58 21.06
CA LEU A 468 -0.15 -17.55 20.32
C LEU A 468 1.32 -17.90 20.09
N PHE A 469 2.00 -18.38 21.13
CA PHE A 469 3.40 -18.77 21.05
C PHE A 469 3.61 -19.96 20.11
N ASN A 470 2.74 -20.97 20.17
CA ASN A 470 2.79 -22.13 19.28
C ASN A 470 2.57 -21.74 17.81
N VAL A 471 1.57 -20.90 17.54
CA VAL A 471 1.28 -20.42 16.18
C VAL A 471 2.43 -19.57 15.63
N LEU A 472 2.99 -18.64 16.43
CA LEU A 472 4.15 -17.84 16.02
C LEU A 472 5.37 -18.72 15.70
N SER A 473 5.59 -19.78 16.48
CA SER A 473 6.65 -20.74 16.22
C SER A 473 6.46 -21.41 14.85
N TYR A 474 5.24 -21.85 14.54
CA TYR A 474 4.89 -22.44 13.25
C TYR A 474 5.12 -21.44 12.10
N LEU A 475 4.64 -20.21 12.27
CA LEU A 475 4.86 -19.15 11.26
C LEU A 475 6.34 -18.86 11.03
N SER A 476 7.12 -18.75 12.10
CA SER A 476 8.56 -18.48 11.99
C SER A 476 9.31 -19.62 11.32
N ASP A 477 8.93 -20.86 11.62
CA ASP A 477 9.48 -22.02 10.94
C ASP A 477 9.26 -21.93 9.43
N LYS A 478 8.03 -21.70 8.99
CA LYS A 478 7.70 -21.53 7.57
C LYS A 478 8.42 -20.35 6.91
N LEU A 479 8.45 -19.20 7.57
CA LEU A 479 9.14 -18.00 7.05
C LEU A 479 10.64 -18.19 6.87
N LEU A 480 11.29 -18.92 7.78
CA LEU A 480 12.75 -19.03 7.82
C LEU A 480 13.27 -20.27 7.10
N THR A 481 12.48 -21.34 6.96
CA THR A 481 12.87 -22.57 6.29
C THR A 481 12.40 -22.67 4.85
N GLU A 482 11.12 -22.41 4.57
CA GLU A 482 10.58 -22.48 3.22
C GLU A 482 10.96 -21.23 2.41
N GLY A 483 11.00 -20.06 3.05
CA GLY A 483 11.27 -18.79 2.36
C GLY A 483 10.12 -18.35 1.46
N ASN A 484 10.32 -17.27 0.74
CA ASN A 484 9.35 -16.72 -0.24
C ASN A 484 7.89 -16.66 0.29
N THR A 485 7.76 -16.37 1.59
CA THR A 485 6.52 -16.45 2.35
C THR A 485 6.26 -15.13 3.08
N VAL A 486 5.01 -14.69 3.10
CA VAL A 486 4.60 -13.50 3.84
C VAL A 486 3.66 -13.92 4.97
N ALA A 487 4.00 -13.58 6.21
CA ALA A 487 3.10 -13.79 7.34
C ALA A 487 2.43 -12.48 7.73
N THR A 488 1.14 -12.55 8.03
CA THR A 488 0.32 -11.41 8.46
C THR A 488 -0.12 -11.60 9.90
N LEU A 489 0.21 -10.61 10.73
CA LEU A 489 -0.25 -10.50 12.10
C LEU A 489 -1.26 -9.36 12.17
N ASP A 490 -2.54 -9.70 12.10
CA ASP A 490 -3.61 -8.73 12.30
C ASP A 490 -3.87 -8.53 13.79
N GLU A 491 -4.39 -7.36 14.16
CA GLU A 491 -4.63 -6.94 15.54
C GLU A 491 -3.39 -7.17 16.43
N LEU A 492 -2.28 -6.57 16.03
CA LEU A 492 -0.94 -6.81 16.63
C LEU A 492 -0.92 -6.64 18.15
N TYR A 493 -1.78 -5.81 18.74
CA TYR A 493 -1.87 -5.61 20.19
C TYR A 493 -2.16 -6.92 20.96
N ILE A 494 -2.83 -7.89 20.35
CA ILE A 494 -3.12 -9.20 20.97
C ILE A 494 -1.83 -9.94 21.33
N TRP A 495 -0.78 -9.72 20.54
CA TRP A 495 0.52 -10.39 20.63
C TRP A 495 1.47 -9.72 21.62
N LEU A 496 1.13 -8.52 22.09
CA LEU A 496 1.99 -7.72 22.95
C LEU A 496 1.78 -7.99 24.44
N SER A 497 0.91 -8.93 24.79
CA SER A 497 0.60 -9.29 26.18
C SER A 497 1.77 -9.97 26.91
N ASN A 498 2.76 -10.49 26.17
CA ASN A 498 3.90 -11.25 26.70
C ASN A 498 5.21 -10.79 26.08
N VAL A 499 6.20 -10.48 26.92
CA VAL A 499 7.54 -10.04 26.48
C VAL A 499 8.21 -11.05 25.54
N THR A 500 8.11 -12.33 25.84
CA THR A 500 8.69 -13.41 25.01
C THR A 500 8.11 -13.40 23.59
N THR A 501 6.81 -13.17 23.47
CA THR A 501 6.13 -13.07 22.17
C THR A 501 6.63 -11.86 21.37
N ILE A 502 6.80 -10.71 22.03
CA ILE A 502 7.33 -9.49 21.40
C ILE A 502 8.75 -9.73 20.88
N GLU A 503 9.61 -10.31 21.71
CA GLU A 503 10.98 -10.64 21.32
C GLU A 503 11.03 -11.61 20.13
N TYR A 504 10.12 -12.57 20.12
CA TYR A 504 10.01 -13.55 19.05
C TYR A 504 9.62 -12.88 17.72
N ILE A 505 8.60 -12.04 17.71
CA ILE A 505 8.17 -11.27 16.52
C ILE A 505 9.31 -10.36 16.05
N ARG A 506 9.96 -9.65 16.98
CA ARG A 506 11.11 -8.77 16.68
C ARG A 506 12.26 -9.52 16.03
N ASN A 507 12.62 -10.68 16.56
CA ASN A 507 13.71 -11.51 16.04
C ASN A 507 13.35 -12.08 14.67
N THR A 508 12.14 -12.55 14.48
CA THR A 508 11.63 -13.02 13.18
C THR A 508 11.67 -11.87 12.16
N LEU A 509 11.18 -10.68 12.50
CA LEU A 509 11.19 -9.51 11.62
C LEU A 509 12.61 -9.13 11.13
N LYS A 510 13.63 -9.30 11.96
CA LYS A 510 15.04 -9.05 11.59
C LYS A 510 15.59 -10.13 10.65
N ARG A 511 15.15 -11.37 10.78
CA ARG A 511 15.72 -12.53 10.09
C ARG A 511 15.06 -12.85 8.74
N VAL A 512 13.77 -12.59 8.59
CA VAL A 512 12.96 -12.94 7.40
C VAL A 512 13.55 -12.41 6.08
N ARG A 513 14.28 -11.28 6.14
CA ARG A 513 14.91 -10.67 4.96
C ARG A 513 15.83 -11.63 4.20
N LYS A 514 16.57 -12.49 4.92
CA LYS A 514 17.54 -13.42 4.33
C LYS A 514 16.87 -14.51 3.47
N LYS A 515 15.59 -14.78 3.70
CA LYS A 515 14.82 -15.85 3.04
C LYS A 515 13.76 -15.32 2.06
N GLU A 516 13.88 -14.05 1.64
CA GLU A 516 12.88 -13.39 0.77
C GLU A 516 11.46 -13.42 1.35
N SER A 517 11.38 -13.58 2.66
CA SER A 517 10.13 -13.59 3.42
C SER A 517 9.88 -12.21 4.04
N ALA A 518 8.63 -11.95 4.45
CA ALA A 518 8.24 -10.69 5.05
C ALA A 518 7.14 -10.87 6.10
N LEU A 519 6.97 -9.84 6.94
CA LEU A 519 5.86 -9.72 7.88
C LEU A 519 4.99 -8.52 7.49
N ILE A 520 3.68 -8.71 7.56
CA ILE A 520 2.71 -7.63 7.56
C ILE A 520 2.17 -7.51 8.97
N LEU A 521 2.39 -6.36 9.59
CA LEU A 521 1.94 -6.04 10.94
C LEU A 521 0.78 -5.05 10.82
N ALA A 522 -0.40 -5.40 11.33
CA ALA A 522 -1.56 -4.52 11.32
C ALA A 522 -2.05 -4.26 12.75
N SER A 523 -2.33 -2.99 13.11
CA SER A 523 -2.86 -2.62 14.41
C SER A 523 -3.79 -1.41 14.33
N GLN A 524 -4.68 -1.28 15.32
CA GLN A 524 -5.60 -0.16 15.41
C GLN A 524 -4.95 1.04 16.10
N ASN A 525 -4.27 0.83 17.21
CA ASN A 525 -3.71 1.88 18.04
C ASN A 525 -2.20 1.73 18.23
N LEU A 526 -1.50 2.85 18.15
CA LEU A 526 -0.07 2.91 18.45
C LEU A 526 0.17 2.95 19.98
N GLU A 527 -0.80 3.45 20.75
CA GLU A 527 -0.71 3.56 22.22
C GLU A 527 -0.60 2.20 22.92
N ASP A 528 -1.14 1.14 22.32
CA ASP A 528 -1.02 -0.23 22.84
C ASP A 528 0.45 -0.69 22.95
N PHE A 529 1.36 0.01 22.29
CA PHE A 529 2.80 -0.26 22.28
C PHE A 529 3.60 0.61 23.24
N ASP A 530 2.96 1.63 23.83
CA ASP A 530 3.61 2.57 24.75
C ASP A 530 3.40 2.17 26.22
N VAL A 531 3.59 0.90 26.52
CA VAL A 531 3.53 0.37 27.87
C VAL A 531 4.91 0.41 28.50
N ASP A 532 5.00 0.94 29.72
CA ASP A 532 6.24 0.99 30.49
C ASP A 532 6.88 -0.40 30.59
N GLY A 533 8.17 -0.47 30.28
CA GLY A 533 8.96 -1.71 30.29
C GLY A 533 9.00 -2.49 28.96
N ILE A 534 8.11 -2.24 27.99
CA ILE A 534 8.14 -2.90 26.68
C ILE A 534 8.42 -1.96 25.51
N ARG A 535 8.42 -0.65 25.73
CA ARG A 535 8.60 0.38 24.71
C ARG A 535 9.85 0.20 23.84
N GLU A 536 10.99 -0.15 24.44
CA GLU A 536 12.22 -0.38 23.68
C GLU A 536 12.17 -1.68 22.87
N LEU A 537 11.39 -2.65 23.31
CA LEU A 537 11.20 -3.92 22.60
C LEU A 537 10.27 -3.76 21.40
N THR A 538 9.27 -2.89 21.48
CA THR A 538 8.27 -2.67 20.44
C THR A 538 8.73 -1.67 19.37
N ARG A 539 9.60 -0.72 19.69
CA ARG A 539 10.13 0.28 18.76
C ARG A 539 10.63 -0.31 17.42
N PRO A 540 11.37 -1.42 17.38
CA PRO A 540 11.78 -2.04 16.12
C PRO A 540 10.63 -2.50 15.22
N LEU A 541 9.44 -2.80 15.78
CA LEU A 541 8.26 -3.22 15.03
C LEU A 541 7.75 -2.09 14.12
N PHE A 542 8.00 -0.83 14.49
CA PHE A 542 7.65 0.36 13.70
C PHE A 542 8.79 0.82 12.80
N ALA A 543 10.04 0.63 13.24
CA ALA A 543 11.21 1.16 12.55
C ALA A 543 11.70 0.25 11.40
N ILE A 544 11.53 -1.08 11.52
CA ILE A 544 12.05 -2.03 10.53
C ILE A 544 11.20 -2.09 9.25
N PRO A 545 9.83 -2.08 9.30
CA PRO A 545 9.04 -2.16 8.09
C PRO A 545 9.30 -0.98 7.15
N THR A 546 9.71 -1.28 5.92
CA THR A 546 9.98 -0.28 4.89
C THR A 546 8.69 0.34 4.35
N HIS A 547 7.65 -0.47 4.22
CA HIS A 547 6.35 -0.06 3.71
C HIS A 547 5.40 0.23 4.88
N GLN A 548 5.02 1.48 5.04
CA GLN A 548 4.12 1.90 6.12
C GLN A 548 2.86 2.55 5.53
N PHE A 549 1.71 1.99 5.83
CA PHE A 549 0.40 2.53 5.45
C PHE A 549 -0.29 3.08 6.70
N LEU A 550 -0.30 4.40 6.81
CA LEU A 550 -0.74 5.10 8.00
C LEU A 550 -2.10 5.77 7.73
N PHE A 551 -3.15 5.15 8.22
CA PHE A 551 -4.50 5.72 8.20
C PHE A 551 -4.68 6.70 9.37
N ASN A 552 -5.87 7.30 9.47
CA ASN A 552 -6.19 8.17 10.59
C ASN A 552 -5.96 7.48 11.94
N ALA A 553 -5.20 8.16 12.79
CA ALA A 553 -4.80 7.65 14.11
C ALA A 553 -5.84 7.89 15.22
N GLY A 554 -6.96 8.55 14.91
CA GLY A 554 -7.98 8.90 15.89
C GLY A 554 -7.54 9.92 16.92
N SER A 555 -7.69 9.58 18.20
CA SER A 555 -7.39 10.47 19.34
C SER A 555 -5.97 10.33 19.90
N VAL A 556 -5.09 9.58 19.21
CA VAL A 556 -3.70 9.38 19.66
C VAL A 556 -2.95 10.70 19.76
N ASP A 557 -2.09 10.85 20.77
CA ASP A 557 -1.25 12.03 20.93
C ASP A 557 -0.40 12.28 19.68
N LYS A 558 -0.53 13.47 19.11
CA LYS A 558 0.14 13.88 17.87
C LYS A 558 1.66 13.72 17.96
N ARG A 559 2.27 14.15 19.06
CA ARG A 559 3.73 14.11 19.22
C ARG A 559 4.21 12.67 19.31
N PHE A 560 3.52 11.87 20.11
CA PHE A 560 3.83 10.45 20.24
C PHE A 560 3.78 9.73 18.88
N TYR A 561 2.75 10.00 18.07
CA TYR A 561 2.59 9.40 16.74
C TYR A 561 3.69 9.85 15.78
N MET A 562 3.98 11.15 15.75
CA MET A 562 5.02 11.71 14.88
C MET A 562 6.43 11.21 15.24
N ASP A 563 6.78 11.17 16.52
CA ASP A 563 8.11 10.78 16.99
C ASP A 563 8.40 9.29 16.71
N ASN A 564 7.42 8.40 16.95
CA ASN A 564 7.59 6.96 16.75
C ASN A 564 7.62 6.57 15.27
N LEU A 565 6.87 7.26 14.41
CA LEU A 565 6.79 6.98 12.97
C LEU A 565 7.67 7.90 12.13
N GLN A 566 8.40 8.82 12.75
CA GLN A 566 9.26 9.80 12.08
C GLN A 566 8.50 10.57 10.99
N LEU A 567 7.40 11.21 11.38
CA LEU A 567 6.57 12.02 10.50
C LEU A 567 6.83 13.51 10.72
N GLU A 568 6.78 14.27 9.64
CA GLU A 568 6.70 15.73 9.70
C GLU A 568 5.26 16.17 10.05
N GLU A 569 5.12 17.40 10.55
CA GLU A 569 3.81 17.96 10.88
C GLU A 569 2.88 18.02 9.67
N SER A 570 3.42 18.38 8.51
CA SER A 570 2.70 18.41 7.23
C SER A 570 2.17 17.03 6.81
N GLU A 571 2.91 15.97 7.08
CA GLU A 571 2.53 14.58 6.81
C GLU A 571 1.42 14.10 7.74
N PHE A 572 1.53 14.43 9.03
CA PHE A 572 0.48 14.10 10.01
C PHE A 572 -0.85 14.80 9.69
N GLU A 573 -0.81 16.07 9.27
CA GLU A 573 -2.02 16.82 8.90
C GLU A 573 -2.79 16.19 7.73
N LEU A 574 -2.13 15.44 6.83
CA LEU A 574 -2.79 14.72 5.75
C LEU A 574 -3.72 13.59 6.23
N ILE A 575 -3.42 13.00 7.37
CA ILE A 575 -4.18 11.88 7.95
C ILE A 575 -4.90 12.25 9.24
N ARG A 576 -4.86 13.52 9.64
CA ARG A 576 -5.48 14.03 10.88
C ARG A 576 -6.98 13.78 10.95
N TYR A 577 -7.66 13.94 9.82
CA TYR A 577 -9.10 13.75 9.75
C TYR A 577 -9.43 12.39 9.15
N PRO A 578 -10.43 11.67 9.72
CA PRO A 578 -10.79 10.36 9.24
C PRO A 578 -11.36 10.45 7.81
N GLN A 579 -10.72 9.75 6.90
CA GLN A 579 -11.17 9.57 5.53
C GLN A 579 -11.00 8.10 5.14
N ARG A 580 -12.12 7.42 5.00
CA ARG A 580 -12.13 5.97 4.75
C ARG A 580 -11.40 5.63 3.45
N GLY A 581 -10.47 4.68 3.51
CA GLY A 581 -9.68 4.25 2.36
C GLY A 581 -8.50 5.15 2.02
N VAL A 582 -8.29 6.25 2.74
CA VAL A 582 -7.17 7.17 2.51
C VAL A 582 -6.13 7.00 3.61
N CYS A 583 -4.86 6.84 3.22
CA CYS A 583 -3.74 6.72 4.13
C CYS A 583 -2.51 7.45 3.60
N LEU A 584 -1.60 7.81 4.49
CA LEU A 584 -0.25 8.19 4.13
C LEU A 584 0.57 6.91 3.88
N TYR A 585 0.96 6.66 2.64
CA TYR A 585 1.87 5.59 2.29
C TYR A 585 3.31 6.10 2.32
N LYS A 586 4.10 5.53 3.22
CA LYS A 586 5.51 5.82 3.41
C LYS A 586 6.33 4.61 2.96
N CYS A 587 7.32 4.84 2.08
CA CYS A 587 8.20 3.80 1.56
C CYS A 587 9.63 4.35 1.48
N GLY A 588 10.46 4.03 2.46
CA GLY A 588 11.77 4.69 2.61
C GLY A 588 11.60 6.21 2.73
N ASN A 589 12.21 6.94 1.82
CA ASN A 589 12.12 8.41 1.74
C ASN A 589 10.88 8.91 0.95
N GLU A 590 10.18 8.03 0.25
CA GLU A 590 9.01 8.40 -0.56
C GLU A 590 7.74 8.51 0.30
N ARG A 591 6.88 9.48 -0.04
CA ARG A 591 5.60 9.77 0.64
C ARG A 591 4.49 9.97 -0.38
N TYR A 592 3.38 9.30 -0.17
CA TYR A 592 2.19 9.41 -1.03
C TYR A 592 0.94 9.48 -0.17
N LEU A 593 0.04 10.43 -0.45
CA LEU A 593 -1.32 10.35 0.06
C LEU A 593 -2.09 9.37 -0.86
N LEU A 594 -2.28 8.16 -0.37
CA LEU A 594 -2.84 7.04 -1.11
C LEU A 594 -4.33 6.88 -0.82
N GLU A 595 -5.14 6.90 -1.86
CA GLU A 595 -6.51 6.37 -1.83
C GLU A 595 -6.46 4.90 -2.26
N VAL A 596 -6.70 3.99 -1.32
CA VAL A 596 -6.65 2.55 -1.55
C VAL A 596 -7.81 2.13 -2.44
N HIS A 597 -7.49 1.54 -3.57
CA HIS A 597 -8.50 1.11 -4.54
C HIS A 597 -8.11 -0.24 -5.14
N ALA A 598 -8.95 -1.25 -4.94
CA ALA A 598 -8.77 -2.55 -5.58
C ALA A 598 -9.44 -2.59 -6.96
N PRO A 599 -8.82 -3.20 -7.97
CA PRO A 599 -9.50 -3.49 -9.21
C PRO A 599 -10.77 -4.33 -8.97
N PRO A 600 -11.85 -4.15 -9.76
CA PRO A 600 -13.14 -4.82 -9.50
C PRO A 600 -13.03 -6.34 -9.34
N HIS A 601 -12.23 -7.00 -10.19
CA HIS A 601 -12.02 -8.45 -10.12
C HIS A 601 -11.35 -8.93 -8.82
N LYS A 602 -10.51 -8.10 -8.19
CA LYS A 602 -9.93 -8.41 -6.87
C LYS A 602 -10.91 -8.09 -5.74
N ALA A 603 -11.63 -6.97 -5.86
CA ALA A 603 -12.61 -6.56 -4.85
C ALA A 603 -13.74 -7.60 -4.69
N GLU A 604 -14.15 -8.27 -5.77
CA GLU A 604 -15.12 -9.37 -5.74
C GLU A 604 -14.65 -10.56 -4.90
N LEU A 605 -13.33 -10.81 -4.84
CA LEU A 605 -12.75 -11.90 -4.04
C LEU A 605 -12.78 -11.62 -2.53
N PHE A 606 -12.89 -10.36 -2.11
CA PHE A 606 -12.85 -9.99 -0.68
C PHE A 606 -14.02 -10.50 0.14
N GLY A 607 -15.14 -10.84 -0.51
CA GLY A 607 -16.35 -11.30 0.13
C GLY A 607 -17.03 -10.24 0.98
N LYS A 608 -17.86 -10.68 1.91
CA LYS A 608 -18.65 -9.80 2.80
C LYS A 608 -18.08 -9.73 4.22
N ALA A 609 -17.21 -10.64 4.60
CA ALA A 609 -16.59 -10.66 5.91
C ALA A 609 -15.70 -9.41 6.11
N GLY A 610 -15.78 -8.78 7.30
CA GLY A 610 -15.04 -7.56 7.61
C GLY A 610 -15.71 -6.26 7.16
N GLY A 611 -16.99 -6.31 6.78
CA GLY A 611 -17.81 -5.15 6.44
C GLY A 611 -17.47 -4.51 5.08
N ARG A 612 -18.39 -3.67 4.59
CA ARG A 612 -18.23 -2.85 3.37
C ARG A 612 -17.52 -1.53 3.67
#